data_ab904ac0a00afff43cece79a501cef5e
#
_entry.id   ab904ac0a00afff43cece79a501cef5e
#
_cell.length_a   1.000
_cell.length_b   1.000
_cell.length_c   1.000
_cell.angle_alpha   90.00
_cell.angle_beta   90.00
_cell.angle_gamma   90.00
#
_symmetry.space_group_name_H-M   'P 1'
#
loop_
_entity.id
_entity.type
_entity.pdbx_description
1 polymer ?
#
loop_
_entity_poly.entity_id
_entity_poly.type
_entity_poly.pdbx_seq_one_letter_code
_entity_poly.pdbx_strand_id
1 'polypeptide(L)'
;MLNKIQKLINSEAKLLNRKVKIMEVCGTHTASILRYAIPQMLPKNIELVSGPGCPVCVTSASDIDKIHFLTKTDDVIIATFGDMLKVRGSKGSLSDARLKGAQVDVIYSPLQALEIAKNNPNKKVILIACGFETTAPAFAETLKEAGSQPLANKQNIKNLFVLNMLKIVPPAMDAILSSENDLDAFLLPGHVSVITGADYFKFIAEKFQKPATVTGFKADEILLGILALLKRLNQKK
;
A
#
# COMPACT_ATOMS: atom_id res chain seq x y z
N MET A 1 27.56 -7.39 11.12
CA MET A 1 27.04 -7.43 9.73
C MET A 1 26.75 -6.03 9.23
N LEU A 2 25.94 -5.22 9.90
CA LEU A 2 25.54 -3.86 9.46
C LEU A 2 26.71 -2.93 9.14
N ASN A 3 27.75 -2.85 10.01
CA ASN A 3 28.93 -2.02 9.77
C ASN A 3 29.69 -2.39 8.48
N LYS A 4 29.69 -3.68 8.10
CA LYS A 4 30.34 -4.12 6.85
C LYS A 4 29.53 -3.65 5.63
N ILE A 5 28.21 -3.77 5.68
CA ILE A 5 27.31 -3.32 4.62
C ILE A 5 27.45 -1.79 4.46
N GLN A 6 27.44 -1.04 5.56
CA GLN A 6 27.57 0.42 5.55
C GLN A 6 28.90 0.88 4.91
N LYS A 7 30.02 0.21 5.23
CA LYS A 7 31.31 0.50 4.58
C LYS A 7 31.25 0.28 3.06
N LEU A 8 30.59 -0.79 2.60
CA LEU A 8 30.41 -1.06 1.18
C LEU A 8 29.52 -0.02 0.51
N ILE A 9 28.41 0.38 1.15
CA ILE A 9 27.53 1.46 0.67
C ILE A 9 28.34 2.76 0.51
N ASN A 10 29.14 3.13 1.50
CA ASN A 10 29.98 4.32 1.44
C ASN A 10 30.98 4.28 0.28
N SER A 11 31.57 3.11 0.02
CA SER A 11 32.48 2.91 -1.12
C SER A 11 31.79 3.09 -2.45
N GLU A 12 30.65 2.41 -2.65
CA GLU A 12 29.86 2.50 -3.90
C GLU A 12 29.31 3.91 -4.13
N ALA A 13 28.83 4.57 -3.09
CA ALA A 13 28.30 5.94 -3.17
C ALA A 13 29.37 6.97 -3.57
N LYS A 14 30.62 6.79 -3.11
CA LYS A 14 31.76 7.63 -3.52
C LYS A 14 32.07 7.48 -5.02
N LEU A 15 31.97 6.27 -5.58
CA LEU A 15 32.22 6.02 -7.00
C LEU A 15 31.19 6.74 -7.89
N LEU A 16 29.95 6.89 -7.44
CA LEU A 16 28.89 7.58 -8.20
C LEU A 16 29.16 9.09 -8.33
N ASN A 17 29.79 9.71 -7.35
CA ASN A 17 30.20 11.13 -7.32
C ASN A 17 29.06 12.11 -7.70
N ARG A 18 27.81 11.78 -7.33
CA ARG A 18 26.61 12.60 -7.51
C ARG A 18 25.57 12.26 -6.46
N LYS A 19 24.53 13.07 -6.36
CA LYS A 19 23.35 12.68 -5.58
C LYS A 19 22.63 11.51 -6.26
N VAL A 20 22.12 10.60 -5.46
CA VAL A 20 21.33 9.45 -5.89
C VAL A 20 20.07 9.42 -5.06
N LYS A 21 18.92 9.42 -5.74
CA LYS A 21 17.60 9.31 -5.11
C LYS A 21 17.02 7.91 -5.32
N ILE A 22 16.75 7.23 -4.23
CA ILE A 22 16.16 5.89 -4.22
C ILE A 22 14.76 5.99 -3.63
N MET A 23 13.74 5.65 -4.43
CA MET A 23 12.35 5.63 -3.95
C MET A 23 12.02 4.26 -3.39
N GLU A 24 11.50 4.20 -2.17
CA GLU A 24 10.84 3.02 -1.64
C GLU A 24 9.34 3.05 -1.94
N VAL A 25 8.72 1.89 -2.19
CA VAL A 25 7.34 1.79 -2.66
C VAL A 25 6.50 0.94 -1.71
N CYS A 26 6.66 1.16 -0.40
CA CYS A 26 5.91 0.41 0.61
C CYS A 26 5.87 1.15 1.94
N GLY A 27 4.67 1.41 2.48
CA GLY A 27 4.54 2.03 3.80
C GLY A 27 5.25 1.28 4.93
N THR A 28 5.40 -0.05 4.81
CA THR A 28 6.20 -0.84 5.76
C THR A 28 7.70 -0.52 5.62
N HIS A 29 8.20 -0.27 4.40
CA HIS A 29 9.58 0.22 4.21
C HIS A 29 9.75 1.59 4.87
N THR A 30 8.83 2.54 4.62
CA THR A 30 8.87 3.87 5.27
C THR A 30 8.98 3.73 6.79
N ALA A 31 8.11 2.92 7.39
CA ALA A 31 8.12 2.70 8.84
C ALA A 31 9.42 2.05 9.33
N SER A 32 9.94 1.07 8.60
CA SER A 32 11.20 0.37 8.95
C SER A 32 12.42 1.28 8.79
N ILE A 33 12.48 2.05 7.70
CA ILE A 33 13.55 3.02 7.43
C ILE A 33 13.65 4.04 8.57
N LEU A 34 12.51 4.55 9.04
CA LEU A 34 12.45 5.48 10.16
C LEU A 34 12.81 4.78 11.48
N ARG A 35 12.23 3.60 11.76
CA ARG A 35 12.48 2.83 12.99
C ARG A 35 13.96 2.50 13.18
N TYR A 36 14.63 2.11 12.12
CA TYR A 36 16.05 1.73 12.17
C TYR A 36 17.00 2.90 11.88
N ALA A 37 16.48 4.11 11.75
CA ALA A 37 17.26 5.31 11.44
C ALA A 37 18.18 5.13 10.21
N ILE A 38 17.73 4.39 9.19
CA ILE A 38 18.50 4.07 7.98
C ILE A 38 19.13 5.33 7.33
N PRO A 39 18.43 6.49 7.20
CA PRO A 39 19.03 7.68 6.60
C PRO A 39 20.30 8.17 7.29
N GLN A 40 20.40 7.97 8.61
CA GLN A 40 21.60 8.34 9.39
C GLN A 40 22.79 7.40 9.12
N MET A 41 22.53 6.22 8.57
CA MET A 41 23.53 5.22 8.22
C MET A 41 24.06 5.40 6.79
N LEU A 42 23.40 6.25 5.98
CA LEU A 42 23.74 6.46 4.57
C LEU A 42 24.64 7.68 4.39
N PRO A 43 25.53 7.68 3.38
CA PRO A 43 26.30 8.87 3.01
C PRO A 43 25.37 9.98 2.47
N LYS A 44 25.77 11.24 2.66
CA LYS A 44 24.98 12.45 2.36
C LYS A 44 24.50 12.57 0.91
N ASN A 45 25.15 11.86 0.00
CA ASN A 45 24.76 11.86 -1.41
C ASN A 45 23.72 10.79 -1.77
N ILE A 46 23.27 9.98 -0.81
CA ILE A 46 22.16 9.00 -0.98
C ILE A 46 20.95 9.52 -0.25
N GLU A 47 19.87 9.73 -0.99
CA GLU A 47 18.57 10.18 -0.49
C GLU A 47 17.53 9.09 -0.66
N LEU A 48 16.76 8.79 0.39
CA LEU A 48 15.62 7.92 0.34
C LEU A 48 14.34 8.74 0.22
N VAL A 49 13.49 8.39 -0.72
CA VAL A 49 12.21 9.07 -1.01
C VAL A 49 11.08 8.07 -0.84
N SER A 50 10.02 8.46 -0.14
CA SER A 50 8.83 7.64 -0.01
C SER A 50 7.94 7.77 -1.25
N GLY A 51 7.58 6.63 -1.83
CA GLY A 51 6.70 6.52 -2.97
C GLY A 51 5.25 6.17 -2.59
N PRO A 52 4.41 5.77 -3.56
CA PRO A 52 2.98 5.53 -3.37
C PRO A 52 2.71 4.18 -2.68
N GLY A 53 3.32 3.95 -1.51
CA GLY A 53 3.29 2.68 -0.78
C GLY A 53 2.16 2.51 0.22
N CYS A 54 1.24 3.49 0.36
CA CYS A 54 0.13 3.45 1.31
C CYS A 54 -1.21 3.57 0.56
N PRO A 55 -2.06 2.53 0.55
CA PRO A 55 -3.33 2.55 -0.20
C PRO A 55 -4.30 3.60 0.34
N VAL A 56 -4.30 3.83 1.64
CA VAL A 56 -5.12 4.87 2.29
C VAL A 56 -4.69 6.27 1.86
N CYS A 57 -3.36 6.52 1.82
CA CYS A 57 -2.79 7.81 1.45
C CYS A 57 -3.04 8.19 -0.01
N VAL A 58 -3.17 7.20 -0.90
CA VAL A 58 -3.47 7.41 -2.33
C VAL A 58 -4.98 7.30 -2.66
N THR A 59 -5.83 7.20 -1.63
CA THR A 59 -7.29 7.26 -1.81
C THR A 59 -7.70 8.71 -2.06
N SER A 60 -8.45 8.92 -3.15
CA SER A 60 -8.84 10.28 -3.56
C SER A 60 -9.90 10.87 -2.62
N ALA A 61 -9.92 12.20 -2.49
CA ALA A 61 -10.98 12.90 -1.75
C ALA A 61 -12.38 12.57 -2.30
N SER A 62 -12.51 12.39 -3.62
CA SER A 62 -13.79 12.00 -4.24
C SER A 62 -14.24 10.60 -3.82
N ASP A 63 -13.32 9.66 -3.58
CA ASP A 63 -13.68 8.33 -3.08
C ASP A 63 -14.17 8.42 -1.62
N ILE A 64 -13.54 9.23 -0.79
CA ILE A 64 -14.01 9.49 0.57
C ILE A 64 -15.39 10.16 0.56
N ASP A 65 -15.62 11.10 -0.36
CA ASP A 65 -16.92 11.77 -0.51
C ASP A 65 -18.04 10.81 -0.91
N LYS A 66 -17.75 9.77 -1.72
CA LYS A 66 -18.69 8.67 -2.02
C LYS A 66 -19.09 7.92 -0.75
N ILE A 67 -18.12 7.57 0.11
CA ILE A 67 -18.42 6.92 1.39
C ILE A 67 -19.28 7.84 2.26
N HIS A 68 -18.91 9.13 2.35
CA HIS A 68 -19.68 10.13 3.07
C HIS A 68 -21.13 10.27 2.57
N PHE A 69 -21.36 10.13 1.28
CA PHE A 69 -22.70 10.13 0.72
C PHE A 69 -23.51 8.93 1.25
N LEU A 70 -22.91 7.75 1.28
CA LEU A 70 -23.54 6.52 1.80
C LEU A 70 -23.87 6.61 3.30
N THR A 71 -23.09 7.34 4.09
CA THR A 71 -23.34 7.50 5.53
C THR A 71 -24.58 8.33 5.87
N LYS A 72 -25.21 8.98 4.89
CA LYS A 72 -26.45 9.77 5.09
C LYS A 72 -27.72 8.94 5.01
N THR A 73 -27.60 7.65 4.71
CA THR A 73 -28.72 6.73 4.54
C THR A 73 -28.89 5.91 5.81
N ASP A 74 -30.07 5.98 6.44
CA ASP A 74 -30.35 5.38 7.76
C ASP A 74 -30.26 3.84 7.75
N ASP A 75 -30.50 3.20 6.60
CA ASP A 75 -30.44 1.76 6.41
C ASP A 75 -29.04 1.23 6.02
N VAL A 76 -28.01 2.07 6.11
CA VAL A 76 -26.63 1.72 5.74
C VAL A 76 -25.72 1.65 6.96
N ILE A 77 -24.93 0.57 7.01
CA ILE A 77 -23.79 0.41 7.92
C ILE A 77 -22.51 0.39 7.07
N ILE A 78 -21.56 1.25 7.38
CA ILE A 78 -20.22 1.23 6.77
C ILE A 78 -19.30 0.34 7.60
N ALA A 79 -18.75 -0.72 7.02
CA ALA A 79 -17.71 -1.55 7.62
C ALA A 79 -16.35 -1.18 7.02
N THR A 80 -15.41 -0.72 7.83
CA THR A 80 -14.12 -0.23 7.36
C THR A 80 -12.99 -0.47 8.33
N PHE A 81 -11.74 -0.51 7.84
CA PHE A 81 -10.57 -0.51 8.70
C PHE A 81 -10.38 0.82 9.42
N GLY A 82 -9.77 0.77 10.60
CA GLY A 82 -9.65 1.94 11.49
C GLY A 82 -8.84 3.11 10.91
N ASP A 83 -7.89 2.85 10.03
CA ASP A 83 -7.07 3.86 9.36
C ASP A 83 -7.89 4.74 8.39
N MET A 84 -8.95 4.19 7.79
CA MET A 84 -9.87 4.94 6.92
C MET A 84 -10.74 5.96 7.66
N LEU A 85 -10.95 5.80 8.98
CA LEU A 85 -11.81 6.70 9.76
C LEU A 85 -11.37 8.16 9.73
N LYS A 86 -10.05 8.39 9.72
CA LYS A 86 -9.46 9.74 9.82
C LYS A 86 -9.18 10.39 8.47
N VAL A 87 -9.31 9.64 7.37
CA VAL A 87 -9.07 10.18 6.03
C VAL A 87 -10.15 11.19 5.68
N ARG A 88 -9.74 12.37 5.24
CA ARG A 88 -10.65 13.48 4.94
C ARG A 88 -10.94 13.56 3.45
N GLY A 89 -12.22 13.61 3.12
CA GLY A 89 -12.70 14.11 1.84
C GLY A 89 -13.06 15.60 1.91
N SER A 90 -13.79 16.10 0.94
CA SER A 90 -14.28 17.49 0.92
C SER A 90 -15.35 17.78 1.99
N LYS A 91 -16.05 16.74 2.45
CA LYS A 91 -17.15 16.82 3.43
C LYS A 91 -16.75 16.44 4.86
N GLY A 92 -15.50 16.10 5.10
CA GLY A 92 -14.97 15.64 6.38
C GLY A 92 -14.46 14.20 6.35
N SER A 93 -14.30 13.59 7.51
CA SER A 93 -13.87 12.20 7.71
C SER A 93 -15.02 11.28 8.11
N LEU A 94 -14.82 9.96 8.04
CA LEU A 94 -15.80 9.00 8.58
C LEU A 94 -15.96 9.12 10.10
N SER A 95 -14.90 9.55 10.82
CA SER A 95 -15.02 9.91 12.26
C SER A 95 -16.01 11.05 12.47
N ASP A 96 -15.97 12.09 11.62
CA ASP A 96 -16.90 13.21 11.71
C ASP A 96 -18.34 12.77 11.39
N ALA A 97 -18.53 11.86 10.42
CA ALA A 97 -19.83 11.29 10.10
C ALA A 97 -20.38 10.46 11.26
N ARG A 98 -19.54 9.65 11.91
CA ARG A 98 -19.90 8.82 13.07
C ARG A 98 -20.37 9.66 14.26
N LEU A 99 -19.71 10.77 14.53
CA LEU A 99 -20.13 11.73 15.56
C LEU A 99 -21.50 12.36 15.28
N LYS A 100 -21.94 12.40 14.01
CA LYS A 100 -23.24 12.89 13.57
C LYS A 100 -24.31 11.79 13.48
N GLY A 101 -24.01 10.60 14.02
CA GLY A 101 -24.97 9.48 14.09
C GLY A 101 -24.86 8.46 12.95
N ALA A 102 -23.91 8.60 12.00
CA ALA A 102 -23.71 7.59 10.97
C ALA A 102 -23.24 6.27 11.57
N GLN A 103 -23.77 5.16 11.05
CA GLN A 103 -23.37 3.83 11.49
C GLN A 103 -22.08 3.42 10.77
N VAL A 104 -20.95 3.50 11.48
CA VAL A 104 -19.63 3.14 10.98
C VAL A 104 -18.97 2.17 11.95
N ASP A 105 -18.80 0.93 11.52
CA ASP A 105 -18.20 -0.13 12.27
C ASP A 105 -16.73 -0.32 11.86
N VAL A 106 -15.84 -0.35 12.84
CA VAL A 106 -14.42 -0.64 12.63
C VAL A 106 -14.22 -2.14 12.64
N ILE A 107 -13.62 -2.63 11.57
CA ILE A 107 -13.29 -4.05 11.41
C ILE A 107 -11.77 -4.24 11.38
N TYR A 108 -11.33 -5.43 11.79
CA TYR A 108 -9.93 -5.88 11.74
C TYR A 108 -9.70 -6.99 10.72
N SER A 109 -10.80 -7.54 10.16
CA SER A 109 -10.81 -8.48 9.06
C SER A 109 -12.04 -8.22 8.20
N PRO A 110 -11.94 -8.33 6.86
CA PRO A 110 -13.10 -8.23 5.98
C PRO A 110 -14.21 -9.24 6.30
N LEU A 111 -13.87 -10.41 6.85
CA LEU A 111 -14.82 -11.44 7.28
C LEU A 111 -15.78 -10.95 8.37
N GLN A 112 -15.39 -9.98 9.20
CA GLN A 112 -16.29 -9.41 10.21
C GLN A 112 -17.49 -8.69 9.58
N ALA A 113 -17.37 -8.21 8.35
CA ALA A 113 -18.51 -7.62 7.64
C ALA A 113 -19.64 -8.64 7.38
N LEU A 114 -19.33 -9.94 7.28
CA LEU A 114 -20.34 -11.00 7.17
C LEU A 114 -21.17 -11.10 8.45
N GLU A 115 -20.54 -11.03 9.60
CA GLU A 115 -21.21 -11.08 10.91
C GLU A 115 -22.09 -9.83 11.10
N ILE A 116 -21.57 -8.66 10.73
CA ILE A 116 -22.33 -7.41 10.78
C ILE A 116 -23.58 -7.53 9.87
N ALA A 117 -23.45 -8.07 8.66
CA ALA A 117 -24.55 -8.23 7.73
C ALA A 117 -25.60 -9.23 8.23
N LYS A 118 -25.20 -10.35 8.83
CA LYS A 118 -26.11 -11.33 9.45
C LYS A 118 -26.90 -10.73 10.60
N ASN A 119 -26.25 -9.96 11.45
CA ASN A 119 -26.86 -9.37 12.64
C ASN A 119 -27.78 -8.18 12.31
N ASN A 120 -27.71 -7.67 11.05
CA ASN A 120 -28.49 -6.53 10.59
C ASN A 120 -29.19 -6.83 9.25
N PRO A 121 -30.11 -7.82 9.20
CA PRO A 121 -30.71 -8.30 7.94
C PRO A 121 -31.50 -7.22 7.19
N ASN A 122 -32.00 -6.20 7.89
CA ASN A 122 -32.80 -5.09 7.34
C ASN A 122 -31.93 -3.89 6.92
N LYS A 123 -30.60 -3.96 7.06
CA LYS A 123 -29.68 -2.89 6.68
C LYS A 123 -28.72 -3.36 5.59
N LYS A 124 -28.26 -2.44 4.79
CA LYS A 124 -27.20 -2.66 3.80
C LYS A 124 -25.85 -2.46 4.48
N VAL A 125 -25.00 -3.46 4.47
CA VAL A 125 -23.63 -3.36 4.97
C VAL A 125 -22.70 -3.09 3.80
N ILE A 126 -22.02 -1.95 3.84
CA ILE A 126 -21.08 -1.54 2.80
C ILE A 126 -19.66 -1.76 3.35
N LEU A 127 -18.98 -2.77 2.87
CA LEU A 127 -17.58 -3.06 3.17
C LEU A 127 -16.69 -2.19 2.29
N ILE A 128 -15.90 -1.33 2.92
CA ILE A 128 -14.92 -0.48 2.21
C ILE A 128 -13.66 -1.30 1.95
N ALA A 129 -13.44 -1.67 0.71
CA ALA A 129 -12.26 -2.40 0.28
C ALA A 129 -11.15 -1.43 -0.13
N CYS A 130 -10.33 -1.01 0.83
CA CYS A 130 -9.14 -0.19 0.61
C CYS A 130 -7.89 -1.04 0.84
N GLY A 131 -6.98 -1.09 -0.12
CA GLY A 131 -5.78 -1.91 -0.04
C GLY A 131 -5.04 -2.00 -1.37
N PHE A 132 -3.88 -2.63 -1.34
CA PHE A 132 -3.12 -3.03 -2.51
C PHE A 132 -3.25 -4.55 -2.76
N GLU A 133 -2.39 -5.10 -3.60
CA GLU A 133 -2.38 -6.51 -4.01
C GLU A 133 -2.38 -7.48 -2.82
N THR A 134 -1.72 -7.11 -1.73
CA THR A 134 -1.64 -7.93 -0.50
C THR A 134 -2.97 -8.07 0.24
N THR A 135 -3.87 -7.12 0.05
CA THR A 135 -5.16 -7.06 0.78
C THR A 135 -6.32 -7.63 -0.06
N ALA A 136 -6.22 -7.56 -1.38
CA ALA A 136 -7.26 -8.02 -2.30
C ALA A 136 -7.74 -9.47 -2.06
N PRO A 137 -6.86 -10.46 -1.77
CA PRO A 137 -7.28 -11.83 -1.51
C PRO A 137 -8.25 -11.98 -0.34
N ALA A 138 -8.06 -11.20 0.74
CA ALA A 138 -8.93 -11.25 1.91
C ALA A 138 -10.36 -10.76 1.59
N PHE A 139 -10.49 -9.73 0.76
CA PHE A 139 -11.80 -9.26 0.29
C PHE A 139 -12.45 -10.28 -0.66
N ALA A 140 -11.68 -10.86 -1.56
CA ALA A 140 -12.18 -11.89 -2.47
C ALA A 140 -12.72 -13.10 -1.70
N GLU A 141 -12.02 -13.56 -0.67
CA GLU A 141 -12.47 -14.66 0.17
C GLU A 141 -13.74 -14.31 0.94
N THR A 142 -13.84 -13.10 1.48
CA THR A 142 -15.05 -12.61 2.13
C THR A 142 -16.26 -12.65 1.19
N LEU A 143 -16.11 -12.24 -0.06
CA LEU A 143 -17.19 -12.29 -1.07
C LEU A 143 -17.59 -13.72 -1.43
N LYS A 144 -16.61 -14.64 -1.50
CA LYS A 144 -16.91 -16.07 -1.69
C LYS A 144 -17.71 -16.63 -0.52
N GLU A 145 -17.32 -16.33 0.72
CA GLU A 145 -18.05 -16.76 1.93
C GLU A 145 -19.46 -16.17 2.01
N ALA A 146 -19.68 -14.96 1.49
CA ALA A 146 -21.01 -14.35 1.41
C ALA A 146 -21.97 -15.10 0.49
N GLY A 147 -21.47 -16.02 -0.35
CA GLY A 147 -22.30 -16.78 -1.29
C GLY A 147 -22.39 -16.16 -2.68
N SER A 148 -21.47 -15.28 -3.04
CA SER A 148 -21.36 -14.68 -4.39
C SER A 148 -21.03 -15.68 -5.50
N GLN A 149 -20.69 -16.95 -5.13
CA GLN A 149 -20.53 -18.07 -6.06
C GLN A 149 -21.38 -19.26 -5.64
N PRO A 150 -21.93 -20.05 -6.59
CA PRO A 150 -22.80 -21.21 -6.31
C PRO A 150 -21.96 -22.40 -5.83
N LEU A 151 -21.52 -22.38 -4.58
CA LEU A 151 -20.85 -23.51 -3.92
C LEU A 151 -21.73 -23.99 -2.76
N ALA A 152 -21.98 -25.29 -2.67
CA ALA A 152 -22.75 -25.91 -1.60
C ALA A 152 -22.17 -25.52 -0.23
N ASN A 153 -23.03 -25.16 0.72
CA ASN A 153 -22.75 -24.76 2.12
C ASN A 153 -22.40 -23.28 2.38
N LYS A 154 -22.62 -22.34 1.48
CA LYS A 154 -22.35 -20.91 1.74
C LYS A 154 -23.56 -20.14 2.23
N GLN A 155 -23.27 -19.15 3.05
CA GLN A 155 -24.26 -18.29 3.68
C GLN A 155 -24.80 -17.31 2.63
N ASN A 156 -26.07 -17.40 2.29
CA ASN A 156 -26.73 -16.52 1.32
C ASN A 156 -26.95 -15.11 1.94
N ILE A 157 -25.86 -14.34 2.06
CA ILE A 157 -25.88 -12.96 2.60
C ILE A 157 -26.14 -12.00 1.44
N LYS A 158 -27.36 -11.46 1.36
CA LYS A 158 -27.79 -10.58 0.27
C LYS A 158 -27.61 -9.10 0.54
N ASN A 159 -27.33 -8.72 1.78
CA ASN A 159 -27.25 -7.34 2.22
C ASN A 159 -25.81 -6.85 2.44
N LEU A 160 -24.78 -7.63 2.05
CA LEU A 160 -23.40 -7.22 2.03
C LEU A 160 -23.00 -6.72 0.63
N PHE A 161 -22.48 -5.50 0.58
CA PHE A 161 -21.99 -4.85 -0.62
C PHE A 161 -20.52 -4.43 -0.40
N VAL A 162 -19.74 -4.36 -1.48
CA VAL A 162 -18.36 -3.91 -1.42
C VAL A 162 -18.21 -2.63 -2.23
N LEU A 163 -17.73 -1.57 -1.58
CA LEU A 163 -17.23 -0.40 -2.29
C LEU A 163 -15.74 -0.60 -2.57
N ASN A 164 -15.44 -0.96 -3.81
CA ASN A 164 -14.08 -1.28 -4.23
C ASN A 164 -13.24 -0.02 -4.43
N MET A 165 -12.24 0.14 -3.56
CA MET A 165 -11.18 1.15 -3.62
C MET A 165 -9.78 0.51 -3.66
N LEU A 166 -9.72 -0.80 -3.95
CA LEU A 166 -8.46 -1.50 -4.13
C LEU A 166 -7.68 -0.88 -5.29
N LYS A 167 -6.38 -0.81 -5.13
CA LYS A 167 -5.45 -0.29 -6.12
C LYS A 167 -4.33 -1.30 -6.35
N ILE A 168 -3.63 -1.16 -7.45
CA ILE A 168 -2.42 -1.91 -7.75
C ILE A 168 -1.24 -0.96 -7.90
N VAL A 169 -0.06 -1.41 -7.49
CA VAL A 169 1.14 -0.56 -7.43
C VAL A 169 1.66 -0.14 -8.81
N PRO A 170 1.71 -1.01 -9.85
CA PRO A 170 2.34 -0.67 -11.12
C PRO A 170 1.80 0.57 -11.82
N PRO A 171 0.48 0.84 -11.92
CA PRO A 171 -0.01 2.06 -12.57
C PRO A 171 0.45 3.34 -11.88
N ALA A 172 0.52 3.34 -10.54
CA ALA A 172 1.03 4.49 -9.79
C ALA A 172 2.52 4.71 -10.04
N MET A 173 3.29 3.62 -10.12
CA MET A 173 4.71 3.68 -10.47
C MET A 173 4.93 4.13 -11.91
N ASP A 174 4.14 3.62 -12.86
CA ASP A 174 4.23 4.02 -14.27
C ASP A 174 3.94 5.52 -14.45
N ALA A 175 2.95 6.05 -13.75
CA ALA A 175 2.62 7.47 -13.77
C ALA A 175 3.78 8.34 -13.24
N ILE A 176 4.41 7.95 -12.12
CA ILE A 176 5.56 8.66 -11.55
C ILE A 176 6.74 8.59 -12.51
N LEU A 177 7.04 7.41 -13.05
CA LEU A 177 8.18 7.20 -13.94
C LEU A 177 8.01 7.85 -15.30
N SER A 178 6.76 8.03 -15.76
CA SER A 178 6.44 8.72 -17.02
C SER A 178 6.45 10.24 -16.88
N SER A 179 6.41 10.78 -15.66
CA SER A 179 6.56 12.20 -15.40
C SER A 179 8.04 12.58 -15.33
N GLU A 180 8.34 13.88 -15.47
CA GLU A 180 9.69 14.39 -15.20
C GLU A 180 10.06 14.15 -13.74
N ASN A 181 11.10 13.38 -13.50
CA ASN A 181 11.58 13.05 -12.16
C ASN A 181 13.09 12.80 -12.16
N ASP A 182 13.70 12.96 -10.99
CA ASP A 182 15.13 12.75 -10.74
C ASP A 182 15.42 11.48 -9.93
N LEU A 183 14.52 10.51 -9.95
CA LEU A 183 14.66 9.24 -9.28
C LEU A 183 15.65 8.33 -10.02
N ASP A 184 16.57 7.74 -9.28
CA ASP A 184 17.63 6.89 -9.85
C ASP A 184 17.32 5.40 -9.76
N ALA A 185 16.69 4.96 -8.67
CA ALA A 185 16.48 3.55 -8.37
C ALA A 185 15.28 3.31 -7.43
N PHE A 186 14.86 2.06 -7.30
CA PHE A 186 13.66 1.70 -6.54
C PHE A 186 13.87 0.52 -5.59
N LEU A 187 13.43 0.68 -4.33
CA LEU A 187 13.22 -0.41 -3.37
C LEU A 187 11.78 -0.89 -3.47
N LEU A 188 11.60 -2.12 -3.92
CA LEU A 188 10.28 -2.69 -4.22
C LEU A 188 9.71 -3.45 -3.01
N PRO A 189 8.37 -3.48 -2.86
CA PRO A 189 7.71 -4.04 -1.70
C PRO A 189 7.79 -5.57 -1.66
N GLY A 190 8.48 -6.13 -0.67
CA GLY A 190 8.60 -7.57 -0.46
C GLY A 190 7.23 -8.25 -0.30
N HIS A 191 6.29 -7.65 0.44
CA HIS A 191 4.95 -8.20 0.63
C HIS A 191 4.17 -8.35 -0.69
N VAL A 192 4.19 -7.33 -1.56
CA VAL A 192 3.53 -7.41 -2.87
C VAL A 192 4.21 -8.46 -3.74
N SER A 193 5.55 -8.48 -3.75
CA SER A 193 6.32 -9.43 -4.57
C SER A 193 6.11 -10.90 -4.17
N VAL A 194 5.78 -11.19 -2.89
CA VAL A 194 5.41 -12.54 -2.46
C VAL A 194 4.08 -12.99 -3.09
N ILE A 195 3.15 -12.07 -3.30
CA ILE A 195 1.84 -12.36 -3.91
C ILE A 195 1.93 -12.44 -5.44
N THR A 196 2.64 -11.48 -6.05
CA THR A 196 2.62 -11.26 -7.51
C THR A 196 3.84 -11.81 -8.24
N GLY A 197 4.90 -12.14 -7.52
CA GLY A 197 6.22 -12.41 -8.08
C GLY A 197 7.02 -11.13 -8.34
N ALA A 198 8.36 -11.28 -8.42
CA ALA A 198 9.26 -10.15 -8.68
C ALA A 198 9.11 -9.59 -10.11
N ASP A 199 8.71 -10.43 -11.04
CA ASP A 199 8.49 -10.11 -12.46
C ASP A 199 7.40 -9.04 -12.66
N TYR A 200 6.50 -8.89 -11.69
CA TYR A 200 5.47 -7.87 -11.67
C TYR A 200 6.01 -6.43 -11.83
N PHE A 201 7.26 -6.23 -11.43
CA PHE A 201 7.94 -4.93 -11.49
C PHE A 201 9.00 -4.82 -12.61
N LYS A 202 9.11 -5.81 -13.49
CA LYS A 202 10.11 -5.80 -14.59
C LYS A 202 10.02 -4.56 -15.48
N PHE A 203 8.81 -4.02 -15.66
CA PHE A 203 8.58 -2.83 -16.47
C PHE A 203 9.43 -1.62 -16.06
N ILE A 204 9.85 -1.52 -14.79
CA ILE A 204 10.71 -0.45 -14.29
C ILE A 204 12.09 -0.51 -14.97
N ALA A 205 12.64 -1.71 -15.10
CA ALA A 205 13.92 -1.91 -15.77
C ALA A 205 13.79 -1.90 -17.29
N GLU A 206 12.75 -2.52 -17.85
CA GLU A 206 12.56 -2.68 -19.29
C GLU A 206 12.15 -1.38 -19.97
N LYS A 207 11.12 -0.70 -19.45
CA LYS A 207 10.58 0.53 -20.04
C LYS A 207 11.36 1.77 -19.64
N PHE A 208 11.75 1.89 -18.37
CA PHE A 208 12.35 3.11 -17.82
C PHE A 208 13.85 3.02 -17.60
N GLN A 209 14.46 1.87 -17.84
CA GLN A 209 15.89 1.63 -17.67
C GLN A 209 16.41 2.01 -16.25
N LYS A 210 15.53 1.95 -15.23
CA LYS A 210 15.89 2.24 -13.84
C LYS A 210 16.15 0.94 -13.08
N PRO A 211 17.22 0.85 -12.28
CA PRO A 211 17.43 -0.31 -11.41
C PRO A 211 16.38 -0.36 -10.30
N ALA A 212 15.89 -1.56 -10.04
CA ALA A 212 14.93 -1.83 -9.00
C ALA A 212 15.27 -3.15 -8.30
N THR A 213 15.00 -3.27 -7.01
CA THR A 213 15.23 -4.49 -6.24
C THR A 213 14.13 -4.70 -5.21
N VAL A 214 13.69 -5.95 -5.06
CA VAL A 214 12.79 -6.35 -3.98
C VAL A 214 13.59 -6.54 -2.70
N THR A 215 13.11 -5.99 -1.60
CA THR A 215 13.72 -6.17 -0.28
C THR A 215 12.71 -6.59 0.78
N GLY A 216 13.21 -7.23 1.85
CA GLY A 216 12.48 -7.37 3.10
C GLY A 216 12.47 -6.07 3.91
N PHE A 217 12.16 -6.18 5.19
CA PHE A 217 11.86 -5.02 6.04
C PHE A 217 12.80 -4.85 7.23
N LYS A 218 13.77 -5.75 7.40
CA LYS A 218 14.83 -5.62 8.41
C LYS A 218 15.89 -4.63 7.95
N ALA A 219 16.62 -4.04 8.89
CA ALA A 219 17.64 -3.04 8.58
C ALA A 219 18.72 -3.55 7.61
N ASP A 220 19.19 -4.77 7.81
CA ASP A 220 20.19 -5.40 6.96
C ASP A 220 19.67 -5.70 5.56
N GLU A 221 18.42 -6.15 5.44
CA GLU A 221 17.76 -6.43 4.15
C GLU A 221 17.61 -5.14 3.32
N ILE A 222 17.16 -4.05 3.96
CA ILE A 222 17.03 -2.74 3.30
C ILE A 222 18.39 -2.22 2.86
N LEU A 223 19.40 -2.28 3.72
CA LEU A 223 20.75 -1.83 3.40
C LEU A 223 21.42 -2.68 2.30
N LEU A 224 21.17 -3.99 2.26
CA LEU A 224 21.63 -4.85 1.17
C LEU A 224 20.95 -4.49 -0.15
N GLY A 225 19.67 -4.17 -0.13
CA GLY A 225 18.95 -3.68 -1.31
C GLY A 225 19.53 -2.36 -1.83
N ILE A 226 19.80 -1.40 -0.94
CA ILE A 226 20.46 -0.14 -1.30
C ILE A 226 21.84 -0.41 -1.92
N LEU A 227 22.64 -1.28 -1.30
CA LEU A 227 23.95 -1.66 -1.82
C LEU A 227 23.86 -2.26 -3.23
N ALA A 228 22.90 -3.15 -3.46
CA ALA A 228 22.66 -3.77 -4.78
C ALA A 228 22.33 -2.72 -5.84
N LEU A 229 21.47 -1.75 -5.51
CA LEU A 229 21.10 -0.65 -6.40
C LEU A 229 22.30 0.24 -6.74
N LEU A 230 23.13 0.61 -5.76
CA LEU A 230 24.33 1.42 -5.98
C LEU A 230 25.35 0.72 -6.87
N LYS A 231 25.58 -0.58 -6.66
CA LYS A 231 26.42 -1.40 -7.55
C LYS A 231 25.90 -1.40 -8.98
N ARG A 232 24.59 -1.56 -9.15
CA ARG A 232 23.97 -1.56 -10.48
C ARG A 232 24.08 -0.21 -11.18
N LEU A 233 23.95 0.89 -10.44
CA LEU A 233 24.16 2.25 -10.96
C LEU A 233 25.60 2.48 -11.40
N ASN A 234 26.59 1.95 -10.67
CA ASN A 234 28.00 2.03 -11.05
C ASN A 234 28.34 1.22 -12.29
N GLN A 235 27.66 0.10 -12.55
CA GLN A 235 27.87 -0.73 -13.75
C GLN A 235 27.31 -0.10 -15.03
N LYS A 236 26.45 0.91 -14.94
CA LYS A 236 25.85 1.63 -16.10
C LYS A 236 26.69 2.84 -16.53
N LYS A 237 27.82 3.09 -15.88
CA LYS A 237 28.83 4.06 -16.31
C LYS A 237 29.75 3.44 -17.34
#